data_96959ff7dd8d9e07b57c182c2a621325
#
_entry.id   96959ff7dd8d9e07b57c182c2a621325
#
_cell.length_a   1.000
_cell.length_b   1.000
_cell.length_c   1.000
_cell.angle_alpha   90.00
_cell.angle_beta   90.00
_cell.angle_gamma   90.00
#
_symmetry.space_group_name_H-M   'P 1'
#
loop_
_entity.id
_entity.type
_entity.pdbx_description
1 polymer ?
#
loop_
_entity_poly.entity_id
_entity_poly.type
_entity_poly.pdbx_seq_one_letter_code
_entity_poly.pdbx_strand_id
1 'polypeptide(L)'
;RQKGSFDNDCWSMERQQDMLSVIGKMHKFVIAKVHGFCLAGGTDLALSCDMIIAAENAKIGFPATRANGTPPTNWWMYHCGPQWAKRMLATGDMLWGRDAARIGLVMDAVPAEQLEAAVMSLAKRMSFVDTEMLSAHKRIVNLAMEVMGGNTMQRLAVEMDARSHLAT
;
A
#
# COMPACT_ATOMS: atom_id res chain seq x y z
N ARG A 1 -18.14 28.45 -2.82
CA ARG A 1 -17.52 27.17 -2.46
C ARG A 1 -18.03 26.81 -1.07
N GLN A 2 -18.70 25.66 -0.96
CA GLN A 2 -19.08 25.11 0.33
C GLN A 2 -17.76 24.80 1.08
N LYS A 3 -17.63 25.29 2.33
CA LYS A 3 -16.48 24.89 3.16
C LYS A 3 -16.54 23.39 3.34
N GLY A 4 -15.45 22.68 3.07
CA GLY A 4 -15.32 21.25 3.36
C GLY A 4 -15.61 21.02 4.84
N SER A 5 -16.34 19.96 5.16
CA SER A 5 -16.55 19.56 6.55
C SER A 5 -15.67 18.35 6.85
N PHE A 6 -15.19 18.27 8.08
CA PHE A 6 -14.42 17.12 8.57
C PHE A 6 -15.16 15.80 8.34
N ASP A 7 -16.45 15.76 8.64
CA ASP A 7 -17.29 14.56 8.44
C ASP A 7 -17.37 14.14 6.97
N ASN A 8 -17.52 15.09 6.04
CA ASN A 8 -17.56 14.76 4.61
C ASN A 8 -16.21 14.23 4.11
N ASP A 9 -15.10 14.77 4.61
CA ASP A 9 -13.76 14.31 4.26
C ASP A 9 -13.51 12.92 4.85
N CYS A 10 -13.83 12.69 6.13
CA CYS A 10 -13.76 11.36 6.75
C CYS A 10 -14.57 10.34 5.94
N TRP A 11 -15.83 10.66 5.64
CA TRP A 11 -16.68 9.76 4.87
C TRP A 11 -16.10 9.45 3.49
N SER A 12 -15.52 10.43 2.80
CA SER A 12 -14.88 10.24 1.50
C SER A 12 -13.67 9.31 1.59
N MET A 13 -12.82 9.50 2.61
CA MET A 13 -11.64 8.67 2.84
C MET A 13 -12.01 7.25 3.26
N GLU A 14 -13.05 7.08 4.06
CA GLU A 14 -13.60 5.76 4.41
C GLU A 14 -14.06 4.99 3.17
N ARG A 15 -14.75 5.66 2.22
CA ARG A 15 -15.14 5.03 0.95
C ARG A 15 -13.92 4.57 0.14
N GLN A 16 -12.87 5.38 0.12
CA GLN A 16 -11.62 4.99 -0.52
C GLN A 16 -10.97 3.78 0.17
N GLN A 17 -10.93 3.76 1.49
CA GLN A 17 -10.44 2.60 2.24
C GLN A 17 -11.27 1.34 1.97
N ASP A 18 -12.58 1.46 1.96
CA ASP A 18 -13.47 0.32 1.67
C ASP A 18 -13.18 -0.30 0.31
N MET A 19 -12.99 0.53 -0.72
CA MET A 19 -12.60 0.05 -2.06
C MET A 19 -11.28 -0.72 -2.04
N LEU A 20 -10.27 -0.20 -1.35
CA LEU A 20 -8.95 -0.84 -1.26
C LEU A 20 -8.99 -2.10 -0.38
N SER A 21 -9.82 -2.11 0.66
CA SER A 21 -9.97 -3.25 1.58
C SER A 21 -10.48 -4.52 0.89
N VAL A 22 -11.14 -4.38 -0.27
CA VAL A 22 -11.60 -5.52 -1.07
C VAL A 22 -10.44 -6.43 -1.46
N ILE A 23 -9.26 -5.85 -1.74
CA ILE A 23 -8.06 -6.60 -2.13
C ILE A 23 -7.67 -7.62 -1.04
N GLY A 24 -7.62 -7.18 0.21
CA GLY A 24 -7.33 -8.06 1.34
C GLY A 24 -8.39 -9.14 1.59
N LYS A 25 -9.67 -8.85 1.25
CA LYS A 25 -10.80 -9.76 1.44
C LYS A 25 -10.97 -10.77 0.30
N MET A 26 -10.32 -10.58 -0.83
CA MET A 26 -10.38 -11.52 -1.96
C MET A 26 -9.79 -12.88 -1.58
N HIS A 27 -10.37 -13.95 -2.10
CA HIS A 27 -9.85 -15.31 -1.88
C HIS A 27 -8.56 -15.58 -2.67
N LYS A 28 -8.28 -14.81 -3.70
CA LYS A 28 -7.07 -14.93 -4.53
C LYS A 28 -6.04 -13.91 -4.13
N PHE A 29 -4.77 -14.27 -4.27
CA PHE A 29 -3.69 -13.32 -4.11
C PHE A 29 -3.69 -12.26 -5.22
N VAL A 30 -3.32 -11.05 -4.87
CA VAL A 30 -3.17 -9.92 -5.78
C VAL A 30 -1.72 -9.48 -5.77
N ILE A 31 -1.09 -9.43 -6.95
CA ILE A 31 0.28 -8.98 -7.13
C ILE A 31 0.26 -7.62 -7.78
N ALA A 32 0.78 -6.61 -7.11
CA ALA A 32 1.01 -5.30 -7.72
C ALA A 32 2.27 -5.35 -8.60
N LYS A 33 2.10 -5.01 -9.87
CA LYS A 33 3.19 -4.82 -10.83
C LYS A 33 3.46 -3.33 -10.97
N VAL A 34 4.52 -2.83 -10.36
CA VAL A 34 4.80 -1.40 -10.24
C VAL A 34 5.88 -0.95 -11.21
N HIS A 35 5.55 0.03 -12.08
CA HIS A 35 6.49 0.69 -12.97
C HIS A 35 6.23 2.21 -12.99
N GLY A 36 7.17 3.00 -13.48
CA GLY A 36 7.03 4.44 -13.57
C GLY A 36 6.85 5.09 -12.20
N PHE A 37 5.71 5.71 -11.96
CA PHE A 37 5.41 6.40 -10.71
C PHE A 37 4.32 5.68 -9.91
N CYS A 38 4.63 5.36 -8.67
CA CYS A 38 3.69 4.81 -7.68
C CYS A 38 3.70 5.75 -6.47
N LEU A 39 2.87 6.79 -6.53
CA LEU A 39 2.89 7.90 -5.57
C LEU A 39 1.51 8.13 -4.96
N ALA A 40 1.47 8.61 -3.71
CA ALA A 40 0.25 8.95 -2.97
C ALA A 40 -0.79 7.81 -3.05
N GLY A 41 -1.98 8.04 -3.60
CA GLY A 41 -3.01 7.00 -3.77
C GLY A 41 -2.54 5.76 -4.56
N GLY A 42 -1.52 5.90 -5.42
CA GLY A 42 -0.87 4.76 -6.07
C GLY A 42 -0.14 3.85 -5.05
N THR A 43 0.47 4.43 -4.01
CA THR A 43 1.05 3.63 -2.91
C THR A 43 -0.02 3.03 -2.03
N ASP A 44 -1.13 3.71 -1.78
CA ASP A 44 -2.25 3.13 -1.03
C ASP A 44 -2.78 1.87 -1.72
N LEU A 45 -2.95 1.92 -3.04
CA LEU A 45 -3.35 0.77 -3.83
C LEU A 45 -2.30 -0.35 -3.80
N ALA A 46 -1.03 -0.03 -4.07
CA ALA A 46 0.03 -1.02 -4.16
C ALA A 46 0.27 -1.72 -2.82
N LEU A 47 0.32 -0.95 -1.71
CA LEU A 47 0.53 -1.49 -0.36
C LEU A 47 -0.68 -2.26 0.18
N SER A 48 -1.86 -2.11 -0.42
CA SER A 48 -3.03 -2.93 -0.12
C SER A 48 -3.03 -4.29 -0.85
N CYS A 49 -2.14 -4.48 -1.83
CA CYS A 49 -1.96 -5.77 -2.50
C CYS A 49 -1.16 -6.73 -1.62
N ASP A 50 -1.29 -8.03 -1.89
CA ASP A 50 -0.63 -9.07 -1.10
C ASP A 50 0.88 -9.12 -1.35
N MET A 51 1.30 -8.83 -2.56
CA MET A 51 2.71 -8.82 -2.97
C MET A 51 2.95 -7.68 -3.96
N ILE A 52 4.17 -7.14 -3.95
CA ILE A 52 4.55 -6.03 -4.83
C ILE A 52 5.88 -6.36 -5.49
N ILE A 53 5.91 -6.38 -6.82
CA ILE A 53 7.15 -6.43 -7.59
C ILE A 53 7.26 -5.12 -8.38
N ALA A 54 8.39 -4.44 -8.25
CA ALA A 54 8.61 -3.15 -8.90
C ALA A 54 9.69 -3.24 -9.99
N ALA A 55 9.60 -2.34 -10.97
CA ALA A 55 10.76 -2.03 -11.78
C ALA A 55 11.81 -1.29 -10.93
N GLU A 56 13.10 -1.62 -11.07
CA GLU A 56 14.19 -0.98 -10.33
C GLU A 56 14.18 0.54 -10.45
N ASN A 57 13.79 1.04 -11.62
CA ASN A 57 13.68 2.47 -11.95
C ASN A 57 12.31 3.09 -11.65
N ALA A 58 11.38 2.37 -11.02
CA ALA A 58 10.13 2.95 -10.55
C ALA A 58 10.39 3.96 -9.42
N LYS A 59 9.55 4.99 -9.33
CA LYS A 59 9.55 5.97 -8.24
C LYS A 59 8.40 5.69 -7.31
N ILE A 60 8.71 5.38 -6.04
CA ILE A 60 7.72 4.98 -5.04
C ILE A 60 7.83 5.91 -3.84
N GLY A 61 6.72 6.51 -3.41
CA GLY A 61 6.73 7.43 -2.28
C GLY A 61 5.41 8.11 -2.01
N PHE A 62 5.40 8.97 -0.97
CA PHE A 62 4.20 9.71 -0.58
C PHE A 62 4.45 11.23 -0.54
N PRO A 63 4.70 11.89 -1.69
CA PRO A 63 4.99 13.32 -1.75
C PRO A 63 3.80 14.20 -1.33
N ALA A 64 2.57 13.66 -1.25
CA ALA A 64 1.40 14.36 -0.76
C ALA A 64 1.57 14.92 0.66
N THR A 65 2.46 14.35 1.47
CA THR A 65 2.87 14.91 2.76
C THR A 65 3.29 16.38 2.67
N ARG A 66 3.92 16.78 1.56
CA ARG A 66 4.34 18.18 1.35
C ARG A 66 3.19 19.11 0.98
N ALA A 67 2.00 18.57 0.77
CA ALA A 67 0.76 19.29 0.50
C ALA A 67 -0.33 18.93 1.54
N ASN A 68 0.08 18.70 2.78
CA ASN A 68 -0.78 18.35 3.92
C ASN A 68 -1.61 17.08 3.75
N GLY A 69 -1.18 16.13 2.91
CA GLY A 69 -1.82 14.81 2.81
C GLY A 69 -1.15 13.78 3.72
N THR A 70 -1.94 12.90 4.31
CA THR A 70 -1.45 11.68 4.94
C THR A 70 -2.04 10.47 4.21
N PRO A 71 -1.39 9.29 4.23
CA PRO A 71 -1.99 8.14 3.57
C PRO A 71 -3.27 7.71 4.30
N PRO A 72 -4.43 7.66 3.62
CA PRO A 72 -5.68 7.19 4.21
C PRO A 72 -5.63 5.68 4.52
N THR A 73 -4.70 4.95 3.90
CA THR A 73 -4.36 3.57 4.24
C THR A 73 -2.93 3.52 4.78
N ASN A 74 -2.74 3.25 6.06
CA ASN A 74 -1.40 3.28 6.66
C ASN A 74 -0.74 1.91 6.69
N TRP A 75 -0.49 1.31 5.52
CA TRP A 75 0.21 0.04 5.40
C TRP A 75 1.73 0.16 5.46
N TRP A 76 2.28 1.36 5.38
CA TRP A 76 3.72 1.64 5.39
C TRP A 76 4.48 0.94 6.51
N MET A 77 3.98 1.03 7.74
CA MET A 77 4.63 0.45 8.91
C MET A 77 4.71 -1.09 8.81
N TYR A 78 3.67 -1.71 8.27
CA TYR A 78 3.59 -3.17 8.15
C TYR A 78 4.52 -3.72 7.06
N HIS A 79 4.83 -2.94 6.03
CA HIS A 79 5.76 -3.32 4.98
C HIS A 79 7.22 -3.02 5.33
N CYS A 80 7.56 -1.78 5.66
CA CYS A 80 8.96 -1.36 5.82
C CYS A 80 9.38 -1.04 7.26
N GLY A 81 8.51 -1.31 8.24
CA GLY A 81 8.79 -1.05 9.64
C GLY A 81 8.73 0.44 10.03
N PRO A 82 8.77 0.74 11.36
CA PRO A 82 8.44 2.07 11.86
C PRO A 82 9.44 3.17 11.48
N GLN A 83 10.72 2.86 11.34
CA GLN A 83 11.72 3.87 11.03
C GLN A 83 11.59 4.37 9.59
N TRP A 84 11.48 3.45 8.64
CA TRP A 84 11.31 3.81 7.25
C TRP A 84 9.95 4.42 6.96
N ALA A 85 8.88 3.90 7.56
CA ALA A 85 7.56 4.51 7.45
C ALA A 85 7.60 5.97 7.92
N LYS A 86 8.16 6.26 9.11
CA LYS A 86 8.30 7.62 9.63
C LYS A 86 9.14 8.51 8.70
N ARG A 87 10.28 8.01 8.20
CA ARG A 87 11.11 8.78 7.27
C ARG A 87 10.34 9.16 6.02
N MET A 88 9.72 8.19 5.35
CA MET A 88 9.02 8.41 4.09
C MET A 88 7.86 9.39 4.25
N LEU A 89 7.07 9.22 5.31
CA LEU A 89 5.91 10.05 5.58
C LEU A 89 6.26 11.43 6.16
N ALA A 90 7.38 11.58 6.84
CA ALA A 90 7.84 12.87 7.34
C ALA A 90 8.51 13.74 6.27
N THR A 91 9.15 13.14 5.28
CA THR A 91 9.91 13.88 4.25
C THR A 91 9.16 14.01 2.94
N GLY A 92 8.26 13.07 2.63
CA GLY A 92 7.63 12.94 1.30
C GLY A 92 8.63 12.59 0.21
N ASP A 93 9.75 11.95 0.57
CA ASP A 93 10.75 11.49 -0.38
C ASP A 93 10.21 10.38 -1.29
N MET A 94 10.87 10.20 -2.42
CA MET A 94 10.61 9.10 -3.33
C MET A 94 11.85 8.20 -3.41
N LEU A 95 11.64 6.90 -3.28
CA LEU A 95 12.67 5.88 -3.47
C LEU A 95 12.61 5.33 -4.90
N TRP A 96 13.76 4.86 -5.38
CA TRP A 96 13.78 3.97 -6.53
C TRP A 96 13.24 2.59 -6.12
N GLY A 97 12.66 1.85 -7.07
CA GLY A 97 12.13 0.50 -6.82
C GLY A 97 13.15 -0.43 -6.16
N ARG A 98 14.42 -0.40 -6.63
CA ARG A 98 15.52 -1.17 -6.03
C ARG A 98 15.77 -0.83 -4.55
N ASP A 99 15.62 0.45 -4.17
CA ASP A 99 15.84 0.87 -2.79
C ASP A 99 14.60 0.57 -1.93
N ALA A 100 13.42 0.66 -2.51
CA ALA A 100 12.17 0.23 -1.86
C ALA A 100 12.18 -1.27 -1.53
N ALA A 101 12.75 -2.12 -2.39
CA ALA A 101 12.94 -3.54 -2.13
C ALA A 101 13.93 -3.80 -0.97
N ARG A 102 15.03 -3.04 -0.89
CA ARG A 102 16.01 -3.17 0.19
C ARG A 102 15.43 -2.93 1.59
N ILE A 103 14.43 -2.08 1.69
CA ILE A 103 13.78 -1.75 2.97
C ILE A 103 12.51 -2.55 3.23
N GLY A 104 12.14 -3.45 2.33
CA GLY A 104 10.93 -4.27 2.43
C GLY A 104 9.62 -3.55 2.10
N LEU A 105 9.69 -2.33 1.55
CA LEU A 105 8.47 -1.61 1.12
C LEU A 105 7.81 -2.29 -0.06
N VAL A 106 8.59 -2.84 -0.98
CA VAL A 106 8.14 -3.79 -1.99
C VAL A 106 8.89 -5.11 -1.81
N MET A 107 8.27 -6.21 -2.22
CA MET A 107 8.83 -7.55 -2.03
C MET A 107 10.10 -7.78 -2.85
N ASP A 108 10.11 -7.28 -4.09
CA ASP A 108 11.22 -7.46 -5.03
C ASP A 108 11.27 -6.32 -6.05
N ALA A 109 12.44 -6.10 -6.64
CA ALA A 109 12.63 -5.16 -7.73
C ALA A 109 13.55 -5.77 -8.81
N VAL A 110 13.13 -5.65 -10.06
CA VAL A 110 13.84 -6.20 -11.22
C VAL A 110 14.01 -5.14 -12.31
N PRO A 111 14.94 -5.31 -13.25
CA PRO A 111 15.01 -4.47 -14.43
C PRO A 111 13.67 -4.32 -15.12
N ALA A 112 13.34 -3.12 -15.63
CA ALA A 112 12.00 -2.82 -16.13
C ALA A 112 11.53 -3.78 -17.23
N GLU A 113 12.44 -4.21 -18.09
CA GLU A 113 12.17 -5.17 -19.17
C GLU A 113 11.90 -6.59 -18.68
N GLN A 114 12.26 -6.92 -17.45
CA GLN A 114 12.04 -8.22 -16.82
C GLN A 114 10.80 -8.25 -15.92
N LEU A 115 10.16 -7.10 -15.67
CA LEU A 115 9.09 -6.97 -14.68
C LEU A 115 7.91 -7.89 -15.00
N GLU A 116 7.47 -7.94 -16.25
CA GLU A 116 6.38 -8.82 -16.67
C GLU A 116 6.72 -10.30 -16.43
N ALA A 117 7.90 -10.71 -16.86
CA ALA A 117 8.35 -12.09 -16.70
C ALA A 117 8.47 -12.49 -15.22
N ALA A 118 8.95 -11.60 -14.36
CA ALA A 118 9.06 -11.82 -12.92
C ALA A 118 7.70 -12.03 -12.27
N VAL A 119 6.74 -11.15 -12.56
CA VAL A 119 5.36 -11.26 -12.04
C VAL A 119 4.69 -12.54 -12.53
N MET A 120 4.78 -12.84 -13.82
CA MET A 120 4.17 -14.05 -14.39
C MET A 120 4.82 -15.33 -13.87
N SER A 121 6.13 -15.34 -13.65
CA SER A 121 6.84 -16.46 -13.03
C SER A 121 6.34 -16.72 -11.61
N LEU A 122 6.15 -15.67 -10.80
CA LEU A 122 5.59 -15.80 -9.45
C LEU A 122 4.15 -16.34 -9.51
N ALA A 123 3.29 -15.74 -10.34
CA ALA A 123 1.91 -16.19 -10.50
C ALA A 123 1.82 -17.66 -10.95
N LYS A 124 2.68 -18.08 -11.89
CA LYS A 124 2.75 -19.47 -12.34
C LYS A 124 3.17 -20.41 -11.21
N ARG A 125 4.17 -20.06 -10.39
CA ARG A 125 4.55 -20.88 -9.23
C ARG A 125 3.39 -21.04 -8.25
N MET A 126 2.63 -19.97 -8.02
CA MET A 126 1.45 -20.01 -7.15
C MET A 126 0.34 -20.91 -7.72
N SER A 127 0.18 -20.97 -9.04
CA SER A 127 -0.86 -21.79 -9.67
C SER A 127 -0.70 -23.30 -9.48
N PHE A 128 0.46 -23.76 -8.99
CA PHE A 128 0.69 -25.16 -8.60
C PHE A 128 0.23 -25.49 -7.19
N VAL A 129 -0.14 -24.49 -6.41
CA VAL A 129 -0.67 -24.68 -5.04
C VAL A 129 -2.20 -24.72 -5.12
N ASP A 130 -2.79 -25.61 -4.33
CA ASP A 130 -4.25 -25.72 -4.24
C ASP A 130 -4.91 -24.39 -3.87
N THR A 131 -6.05 -24.07 -4.49
CA THR A 131 -6.73 -22.79 -4.33
C THR A 131 -7.22 -22.55 -2.89
N GLU A 132 -7.69 -23.60 -2.20
CA GLU A 132 -8.16 -23.47 -0.83
C GLU A 132 -6.97 -23.20 0.11
N MET A 133 -5.83 -23.85 -0.15
CA MET A 133 -4.60 -23.64 0.61
C MET A 133 -4.07 -22.23 0.40
N LEU A 134 -4.05 -21.70 -0.82
CA LEU A 134 -3.69 -20.31 -1.09
C LEU A 134 -4.60 -19.34 -0.31
N SER A 135 -5.91 -19.56 -0.36
CA SER A 135 -6.88 -18.75 0.37
C SER A 135 -6.63 -18.80 1.88
N ALA A 136 -6.38 -19.99 2.43
CA ALA A 136 -6.09 -20.19 3.85
C ALA A 136 -4.83 -19.42 4.28
N HIS A 137 -3.73 -19.54 3.52
CA HIS A 137 -2.50 -18.80 3.82
C HIS A 137 -2.68 -17.29 3.80
N LYS A 138 -3.36 -16.75 2.78
CA LYS A 138 -3.68 -15.32 2.72
C LYS A 138 -4.47 -14.86 3.95
N ARG A 139 -5.51 -15.60 4.31
CA ARG A 139 -6.37 -15.26 5.47
C ARG A 139 -5.58 -15.30 6.78
N ILE A 140 -4.71 -16.28 6.98
CA ILE A 140 -3.89 -16.37 8.21
C ILE A 140 -2.96 -15.16 8.33
N VAL A 141 -2.26 -14.79 7.24
CA VAL A 141 -1.37 -13.63 7.25
C VAL A 141 -2.14 -12.34 7.48
N ASN A 142 -3.29 -12.14 6.81
CA ASN A 142 -4.11 -10.96 7.00
C ASN A 142 -4.68 -10.86 8.43
N LEU A 143 -5.07 -12.00 9.02
CA LEU A 143 -5.52 -12.04 10.41
C LEU A 143 -4.39 -11.67 11.40
N ALA A 144 -3.16 -12.10 11.14
CA ALA A 144 -2.01 -11.69 11.94
C ALA A 144 -1.80 -10.17 11.88
N MET A 145 -1.90 -9.56 10.70
CA MET A 145 -1.83 -8.09 10.55
C MET A 145 -2.98 -7.39 11.28
N GLU A 146 -4.17 -7.97 11.29
CA GLU A 146 -5.31 -7.43 12.04
C GLU A 146 -5.09 -7.49 13.56
N VAL A 147 -4.57 -8.60 14.09
CA VAL A 147 -4.18 -8.73 15.50
C VAL A 147 -3.10 -7.71 15.88
N MET A 148 -2.23 -7.32 14.94
CA MET A 148 -1.26 -6.24 15.09
C MET A 148 -1.88 -4.84 14.96
N GLY A 149 -3.19 -4.71 14.92
CA GLY A 149 -3.91 -3.44 14.90
C GLY A 149 -4.19 -2.87 13.50
N GLY A 150 -4.04 -3.66 12.43
CA GLY A 150 -4.19 -3.21 11.05
C GLY A 150 -5.46 -2.41 10.81
N ASN A 151 -6.62 -2.97 11.11
CA ASN A 151 -7.91 -2.29 10.89
C ASN A 151 -8.12 -1.05 11.77
N THR A 152 -7.62 -1.08 13.02
CA THR A 152 -7.69 0.08 13.92
C THR A 152 -6.85 1.23 13.38
N MET A 153 -5.65 0.93 12.88
CA MET A 153 -4.75 1.93 12.29
C MET A 153 -5.32 2.53 11.00
N GLN A 154 -6.04 1.76 10.19
CA GLN A 154 -6.70 2.30 9.00
C GLN A 154 -7.75 3.36 9.37
N ARG A 155 -8.57 3.11 10.39
CA ARG A 155 -9.56 4.10 10.85
C ARG A 155 -8.91 5.39 11.36
N LEU A 156 -7.86 5.26 12.17
CA LEU A 156 -7.12 6.42 12.64
C LEU A 156 -6.47 7.21 11.48
N ALA A 157 -5.96 6.53 10.46
CA ALA A 157 -5.35 7.17 9.31
C ALA A 157 -6.35 8.05 8.54
N VAL A 158 -7.59 7.59 8.35
CA VAL A 158 -8.67 8.40 7.74
C VAL A 158 -8.93 9.69 8.51
N GLU A 159 -9.07 9.59 9.83
CA GLU A 159 -9.32 10.78 10.67
C GLU A 159 -8.15 11.78 10.60
N MET A 160 -6.92 11.28 10.58
CA MET A 160 -5.74 12.13 10.50
C MET A 160 -5.60 12.79 9.13
N ASP A 161 -5.91 12.08 8.04
CA ASP A 161 -5.91 12.65 6.69
C ASP A 161 -6.98 13.75 6.55
N ALA A 162 -8.21 13.49 6.97
CA ALA A 162 -9.28 14.47 6.96
C ALA A 162 -8.92 15.72 7.79
N ARG A 163 -8.23 15.56 8.93
CA ARG A 163 -7.73 16.70 9.73
C ARG A 163 -6.68 17.51 8.98
N SER A 164 -5.79 16.84 8.25
CA SER A 164 -4.72 17.53 7.52
C SER A 164 -5.26 18.46 6.44
N HIS A 165 -6.39 18.09 5.80
CA HIS A 165 -7.06 18.92 4.81
C HIS A 165 -7.66 20.22 5.39
N LEU A 166 -7.94 20.26 6.69
CA LEU A 166 -8.50 21.45 7.37
C LEU A 166 -7.41 22.39 7.91
N ALA A 167 -6.16 21.96 7.93
CA ALA A 167 -5.04 22.73 8.47
C ALA A 167 -4.47 23.79 7.51
N THR A 168 -5.13 24.06 6.37
CA THR A 168 -4.74 25.03 5.34
C THR A 168 -5.57 26.31 5.34
#